data_b595c97ae49c4223cf6c737555438b33
#
_entry.id   b595c97ae49c4223cf6c737555438b33
#
_cell.length_a   1.000
_cell.length_b   1.000
_cell.length_c   1.000
_cell.angle_alpha   90.00
_cell.angle_beta   90.00
_cell.angle_gamma   90.00
#
_symmetry.space_group_name_H-M   'P 1'
#
loop_
_entity.id
_entity.type
_entity.pdbx_description
1 polymer ?
#
loop_
_entity_poly.entity_id
_entity_poly.type
_entity_poly.pdbx_seq_one_letter_code
_entity_poly.pdbx_strand_id
1 'polypeptide(L)'
;ADLMNKKEDKEFSHFITKHTKEMQERLMNVKEGKGLYANYSDAWKKCPWNEASCTIKENHGGVNIHPKLPRVLTVRECARIQSFPDSFLFKGTKSKQLVQIGNAVPPNLSKAVGLAILKS
;
A
#
# COMPACT_ATOMS: atom_id res chain seq x y z
N ALA A 1 -3.02 -3.61 -11.02
CA ALA A 1 -3.76 -4.70 -11.67
C ALA A 1 -2.88 -5.93 -11.87
N ASP A 2 -1.63 -5.75 -12.28
CA ASP A 2 -0.72 -6.86 -12.59
C ASP A 2 -0.38 -7.71 -11.37
N LEU A 3 -0.45 -7.14 -10.18
CA LEU A 3 -0.12 -7.85 -8.94
C LEU A 3 -1.27 -8.68 -8.38
N MET A 4 -2.50 -8.46 -8.83
CA MET A 4 -3.67 -9.14 -8.26
C MET A 4 -3.56 -10.66 -8.34
N ASN A 5 -3.09 -11.17 -9.46
CA ASN A 5 -2.97 -12.61 -9.72
C ASN A 5 -1.54 -13.12 -9.57
N LYS A 6 -0.60 -12.28 -9.18
CA LYS A 6 0.78 -12.68 -8.97
C LYS A 6 0.91 -13.49 -7.69
N LYS A 7 1.68 -14.57 -7.77
CA LYS A 7 2.04 -15.36 -6.59
C LYS A 7 2.96 -14.54 -5.68
N GLU A 8 2.99 -14.90 -4.41
CA GLU A 8 3.89 -14.30 -3.45
C GLU A 8 5.34 -14.37 -3.94
N ASP A 9 6.03 -13.25 -3.85
CA ASP A 9 7.43 -13.12 -4.23
C ASP A 9 8.15 -12.25 -3.21
N LYS A 10 8.91 -12.87 -2.32
CA LYS A 10 9.58 -12.18 -1.21
C LYS A 10 10.69 -11.25 -1.67
N GLU A 11 11.42 -11.62 -2.73
CA GLU A 11 12.48 -10.77 -3.27
C GLU A 11 11.93 -9.48 -3.87
N PHE A 12 10.76 -9.57 -4.47
CA PHE A 12 10.04 -8.42 -5.05
C PHE A 12 9.20 -7.67 -4.01
N SER A 13 9.24 -8.07 -2.75
CA SER A 13 8.43 -7.48 -1.66
C SER A 13 6.92 -7.66 -1.86
N HIS A 14 6.50 -8.66 -2.61
CA HIS A 14 5.10 -9.01 -2.78
C HIS A 14 4.72 -10.08 -1.75
N PHE A 15 4.59 -9.63 -0.48
CA PHE A 15 4.23 -10.50 0.64
C PHE A 15 2.71 -10.54 0.81
N ILE A 16 2.09 -11.67 0.50
CA ILE A 16 0.65 -11.83 0.67
C ILE A 16 0.36 -12.20 2.13
N THR A 17 -0.35 -11.31 2.83
CA THR A 17 -0.78 -11.57 4.19
C THR A 17 -1.94 -12.58 4.16
N LYS A 18 -1.78 -13.66 4.91
CA LYS A 18 -2.84 -14.67 5.04
C LYS A 18 -3.81 -14.26 6.13
N HIS A 19 -5.08 -14.27 5.80
CA HIS A 19 -6.17 -13.97 6.74
C HIS A 19 -7.05 -15.19 6.93
N THR A 20 -7.73 -15.29 8.09
CA THR A 20 -8.76 -16.30 8.32
C THR A 20 -9.94 -16.04 7.39
N LYS A 21 -10.79 -17.06 7.17
CA LYS A 21 -11.99 -16.91 6.35
C LYS A 21 -12.91 -15.82 6.89
N GLU A 22 -13.08 -15.76 8.21
CA GLU A 22 -13.89 -14.73 8.87
C GLU A 22 -13.35 -13.32 8.58
N MET A 23 -12.03 -13.13 8.69
CA MET A 23 -11.40 -11.85 8.37
C MET A 23 -11.54 -11.51 6.88
N GLN A 24 -11.39 -12.48 5.99
CA GLN A 24 -11.60 -12.28 4.56
C GLN A 24 -13.01 -11.77 4.24
N GLU A 25 -14.02 -12.35 4.87
CA GLU A 25 -15.40 -11.89 4.71
C GLU A 25 -15.59 -10.46 5.21
N ARG A 26 -15.02 -10.13 6.37
CA ARG A 26 -15.06 -8.76 6.91
C ARG A 26 -14.40 -7.77 5.95
N LEU A 27 -13.24 -8.13 5.39
CA LEU A 27 -12.51 -7.27 4.45
C LEU A 27 -13.30 -7.06 3.16
N MET A 28 -13.96 -8.09 2.64
CA MET A 28 -14.79 -7.95 1.43
C MET A 28 -16.01 -7.07 1.65
N ASN A 29 -16.57 -7.07 2.85
CA ASN A 29 -17.77 -6.29 3.17
C ASN A 29 -17.49 -4.81 3.44
N VAL A 30 -16.23 -4.42 3.58
CA VAL A 30 -15.86 -3.00 3.72
C VAL A 30 -16.04 -2.30 2.38
N LYS A 31 -16.71 -1.16 2.39
CA LYS A 31 -16.90 -0.34 1.18
C LYS A 31 -15.64 0.45 0.86
N GLU A 32 -15.39 0.69 -0.42
CA GLU A 32 -14.26 1.53 -0.86
C GLU A 32 -14.30 2.90 -0.16
N GLY A 33 -13.14 3.36 0.31
CA GLY A 33 -13.02 4.61 1.04
C GLY A 33 -13.44 4.55 2.51
N LYS A 34 -13.96 3.41 2.97
CA LYS A 34 -14.37 3.21 4.36
C LYS A 34 -13.35 2.35 5.10
N GLY A 35 -13.36 2.43 6.42
CA GLY A 35 -12.48 1.66 7.29
C GLY A 35 -13.15 0.42 7.86
N LEU A 36 -12.33 -0.57 8.20
CA LEU A 36 -12.79 -1.79 8.90
C LEU A 36 -13.14 -1.48 10.36
N TYR A 37 -12.39 -0.59 10.99
CA TYR A 37 -12.57 -0.20 12.39
C TYR A 37 -12.97 1.27 12.49
N ALA A 38 -14.00 1.56 13.27
CA ALA A 38 -14.49 2.93 13.45
C ALA A 38 -13.48 3.85 14.14
N ASN A 39 -12.59 3.29 14.96
CA ASN A 39 -11.62 4.05 15.76
C ASN A 39 -10.33 4.42 15.01
N TYR A 40 -10.12 3.90 13.81
CA TYR A 40 -8.93 4.17 13.01
C TYR A 40 -9.32 4.99 11.78
N SER A 41 -8.84 6.22 11.72
CA SER A 41 -9.17 7.11 10.60
C SER A 41 -8.37 6.83 9.34
N ASP A 42 -7.16 6.32 9.48
CA ASP A 42 -6.21 6.20 8.35
C ASP A 42 -5.75 4.77 8.05
N ALA A 43 -5.85 3.87 9.03
CA ALA A 43 -5.47 2.47 8.86
C ALA A 43 -6.70 1.62 8.54
N TRP A 44 -6.48 0.49 7.91
CA TRP A 44 -7.53 -0.47 7.56
C TRP A 44 -8.65 0.10 6.67
N LYS A 45 -8.35 1.15 5.92
CA LYS A 45 -9.27 1.66 4.90
C LYS A 45 -9.14 0.85 3.63
N LYS A 46 -10.28 0.57 2.98
CA LYS A 46 -10.27 -0.03 1.66
C LYS A 46 -9.94 1.04 0.62
N CYS A 47 -8.87 0.84 -0.11
CA CYS A 47 -8.47 1.76 -1.18
C CYS A 47 -9.52 1.77 -2.29
N PRO A 48 -9.87 2.93 -2.84
CA PRO A 48 -10.76 2.99 -4.01
C PRO A 48 -10.05 2.46 -5.26
N TRP A 49 -10.83 1.89 -6.17
CA TRP A 49 -10.30 1.33 -7.42
C TRP A 49 -10.09 2.41 -8.49
N ASN A 50 -11.06 3.31 -8.63
CA ASN A 50 -11.10 4.31 -9.70
C ASN A 50 -10.78 5.74 -9.24
N GLU A 51 -10.37 5.94 -8.02
CA GLU A 51 -10.06 7.24 -7.45
C GLU A 51 -8.65 7.24 -6.88
N ALA A 52 -8.19 8.41 -6.44
CA ALA A 52 -6.90 8.52 -5.77
C ALA A 52 -6.86 7.63 -4.51
N SER A 53 -5.73 6.96 -4.32
CA SER A 53 -5.54 6.05 -3.20
C SER A 53 -5.54 6.78 -1.86
N CYS A 54 -5.78 6.01 -0.79
CA CYS A 54 -5.51 6.47 0.57
C CYS A 54 -4.03 6.82 0.73
N THR A 55 -3.74 7.73 1.65
CA THR A 55 -2.36 8.06 2.01
C THR A 55 -1.65 6.82 2.56
N ILE A 56 -0.49 6.51 2.02
CA ILE A 56 0.36 5.44 2.53
C ILE A 56 1.18 6.03 3.68
N LYS A 57 0.95 5.55 4.89
CA LYS A 57 1.65 5.98 6.08
C LYS A 57 2.61 4.91 6.58
N GLU A 58 3.54 5.31 7.44
CA GLU A 58 4.30 4.34 8.20
C GLU A 58 3.33 3.45 9.00
N ASN A 59 3.67 2.19 9.13
CA ASN A 59 2.76 1.13 9.54
C ASN A 59 2.35 1.16 11.04
N HIS A 60 1.96 2.31 11.56
CA HIS A 60 1.38 2.41 12.90
C HIS A 60 -0.12 2.15 12.83
N GLY A 61 -0.55 0.95 13.08
CA GLY A 61 -1.95 0.59 13.15
C GLY A 61 -2.48 -0.26 12.01
N GLY A 62 -1.65 -0.62 11.06
CA GLY A 62 -2.02 -1.56 10.02
C GLY A 62 -1.96 -1.00 8.60
N VAL A 63 -2.08 -1.90 7.65
CA VAL A 63 -2.00 -1.62 6.23
C VAL A 63 -3.41 -1.45 5.66
N ASN A 64 -3.54 -0.66 4.61
CA ASN A 64 -4.81 -0.47 3.93
C ASN A 64 -5.27 -1.74 3.20
N ILE A 65 -6.56 -1.83 2.94
CA ILE A 65 -7.20 -2.99 2.34
C ILE A 65 -7.17 -2.87 0.82
N HIS A 66 -6.88 -3.98 0.14
CA HIS A 66 -6.92 -4.06 -1.32
C HIS A 66 -8.35 -3.79 -1.82
N PRO A 67 -8.53 -2.98 -2.90
CA PRO A 67 -9.87 -2.61 -3.37
C PRO A 67 -10.71 -3.77 -3.90
N LYS A 68 -10.08 -4.82 -4.41
CA LYS A 68 -10.78 -5.96 -5.04
C LYS A 68 -10.58 -7.29 -4.33
N LEU A 69 -9.51 -7.47 -3.59
CA LEU A 69 -9.17 -8.75 -2.96
C LEU A 69 -9.39 -8.71 -1.45
N PRO A 70 -9.77 -9.84 -0.82
CA PRO A 70 -10.03 -9.92 0.62
C PRO A 70 -8.74 -10.00 1.43
N ARG A 71 -7.86 -9.04 1.23
CA ARG A 71 -6.58 -8.95 1.94
C ARG A 71 -6.09 -7.51 2.00
N VAL A 72 -5.12 -7.27 2.86
CA VAL A 72 -4.43 -5.99 2.89
C VAL A 72 -3.44 -5.89 1.72
N LEU A 73 -3.01 -4.67 1.42
CA LEU A 73 -2.01 -4.42 0.38
C LEU A 73 -0.68 -5.09 0.71
N THR A 74 0.03 -5.55 -0.30
CA THR A 74 1.41 -6.02 -0.15
C THR A 74 2.37 -4.83 -0.12
N VAL A 75 3.61 -5.05 0.31
CA VAL A 75 4.65 -4.01 0.30
C VAL A 75 4.83 -3.47 -1.12
N ARG A 76 4.89 -4.35 -2.12
CA ARG A 76 5.06 -3.91 -3.51
C ARG A 76 3.88 -3.09 -4.02
N GLU A 77 2.66 -3.42 -3.62
CA GLU A 77 1.47 -2.63 -3.97
C GLU A 77 1.54 -1.24 -3.35
N CYS A 78 1.95 -1.14 -2.08
CA CYS A 78 2.17 0.15 -1.43
C CYS A 78 3.27 0.96 -2.13
N ALA A 79 4.35 0.30 -2.54
CA ALA A 79 5.44 0.94 -3.27
C ALA A 79 4.97 1.52 -4.61
N ARG A 80 4.16 0.78 -5.35
CA ARG A 80 3.57 1.26 -6.61
C ARG A 80 2.66 2.47 -6.40
N ILE A 81 1.85 2.47 -5.34
CA ILE A 81 1.00 3.62 -4.99
C ILE A 81 1.87 4.84 -4.70
N GLN A 82 3.01 4.66 -4.03
CA GLN A 82 3.97 5.74 -3.76
C GLN A 82 4.89 6.05 -4.96
N SER A 83 4.63 5.46 -6.12
CA SER A 83 5.37 5.64 -7.37
C SER A 83 6.81 5.14 -7.39
N PHE A 84 7.17 4.23 -6.48
CA PHE A 84 8.48 3.57 -6.58
C PHE A 84 8.53 2.66 -7.82
N PRO A 85 9.64 2.68 -8.58
CA PRO A 85 9.79 1.75 -9.69
C PRO A 85 9.93 0.31 -9.19
N ASP A 86 9.49 -0.65 -9.99
CA ASP A 86 9.56 -2.07 -9.62
C ASP A 86 11.02 -2.56 -9.49
N SER A 87 11.96 -1.87 -10.12
CA SER A 87 13.40 -2.15 -9.99
C SER A 87 13.96 -1.79 -8.61
N PHE A 88 13.25 -0.96 -7.84
CA PHE A 88 13.67 -0.61 -6.49
C PHE A 88 13.32 -1.75 -5.52
N LEU A 89 14.34 -2.39 -4.97
CA LEU A 89 14.17 -3.51 -4.04
C LEU A 89 14.35 -3.03 -2.60
N PHE A 90 13.36 -3.34 -1.76
CA PHE A 90 13.40 -3.00 -0.33
C PHE A 90 14.08 -4.13 0.45
N LYS A 91 14.78 -3.77 1.52
CA LYS A 91 15.47 -4.72 2.40
C LYS A 91 14.93 -4.62 3.82
N GLY A 92 15.10 -5.70 4.56
CA GLY A 92 14.66 -5.81 5.93
C GLY A 92 13.36 -6.60 6.06
N THR A 93 12.77 -6.57 7.26
CA THR A 93 11.50 -7.24 7.51
C THR A 93 10.36 -6.52 6.77
N LYS A 94 9.24 -7.22 6.59
CA LYS A 94 8.03 -6.63 6.00
C LYS A 94 7.64 -5.32 6.68
N SER A 95 7.64 -5.28 8.01
CA SER A 95 7.30 -4.07 8.77
C SER A 95 8.26 -2.93 8.49
N LYS A 96 9.55 -3.20 8.44
CA LYS A 96 10.57 -2.18 8.12
C LYS A 96 10.43 -1.65 6.69
N GLN A 97 10.11 -2.51 5.74
CA GLN A 97 9.87 -2.09 4.36
C GLN A 97 8.66 -1.17 4.25
N LEU A 98 7.58 -1.46 4.97
CA LEU A 98 6.39 -0.60 5.01
C LEU A 98 6.70 0.77 5.62
N VAL A 99 7.50 0.82 6.68
CA VAL A 99 7.96 2.08 7.28
C VAL A 99 8.78 2.90 6.28
N GLN A 100 9.68 2.27 5.56
CA GLN A 100 10.47 2.95 4.52
C GLN A 100 9.59 3.60 3.46
N ILE A 101 8.58 2.88 2.99
CA ILE A 101 7.65 3.40 1.98
C ILE A 101 6.80 4.54 2.56
N GLY A 102 6.27 4.38 3.76
CA GLY A 102 5.41 5.37 4.39
C GLY A 102 6.11 6.68 4.71
N ASN A 103 7.41 6.62 5.03
CA ASN A 103 8.21 7.81 5.35
C ASN A 103 8.82 8.50 4.13
N ALA A 104 8.79 7.85 2.98
CA ALA A 104 9.41 8.38 1.78
C ALA A 104 8.52 9.43 1.11
N VAL A 105 9.16 10.45 0.53
CA VAL A 105 8.50 11.32 -0.45
C VAL A 105 8.35 10.51 -1.74
N PRO A 106 7.16 10.46 -2.37
CA PRO A 106 6.99 9.71 -3.61
C PRO A 106 8.01 10.12 -4.67
N PRO A 107 8.72 9.19 -5.33
CA PRO A 107 9.77 9.53 -6.30
C PRO A 107 9.32 10.47 -7.40
N ASN A 108 8.11 10.30 -7.93
CA ASN A 108 7.59 11.20 -8.96
C ASN A 108 7.36 12.61 -8.43
N LEU A 109 6.93 12.76 -7.18
CA LEU A 109 6.78 14.07 -6.54
C LEU A 109 8.15 14.71 -6.30
N SER A 110 9.12 13.96 -5.80
CA SER A 110 10.50 14.45 -5.61
C SER A 110 11.10 14.95 -6.92
N LYS A 111 10.89 14.21 -8.01
CA LYS A 111 11.36 14.61 -9.34
C LYS A 111 10.69 15.91 -9.79
N ALA A 112 9.38 16.04 -9.62
CA ALA A 112 8.65 17.26 -10.00
C ALA A 112 9.13 18.48 -9.21
N VAL A 113 9.32 18.33 -7.90
CA VAL A 113 9.84 19.43 -7.05
C VAL A 113 11.26 19.79 -7.45
N GLY A 114 12.14 18.80 -7.68
CA GLY A 114 13.51 19.03 -8.13
C GLY A 114 13.57 19.79 -9.45
N LEU A 115 12.76 19.38 -10.43
CA LEU A 115 12.68 20.09 -11.72
C LEU A 115 12.14 21.50 -11.58
N ALA A 116 11.17 21.73 -10.72
CA ALA A 116 10.63 23.07 -10.44
C ALA A 116 11.72 23.99 -9.82
N ILE A 117 12.53 23.47 -8.91
CA ILE A 117 13.64 24.22 -8.31
C ILE A 117 14.69 24.55 -9.36
N LEU A 118 15.03 23.62 -10.24
CA LEU A 118 16.02 23.84 -11.30
C LEU A 118 15.58 24.88 -12.33
N LYS A 119 14.28 25.06 -12.50
CA LYS A 119 13.70 26.06 -13.43
C LYS A 119 13.51 27.44 -12.82
N SER A 120 13.63 27.55 -11.52
CA SER A 120 13.45 28.83 -10.82
C SER A 120 14.80 29.66 -10.73
#